data_7d79f3341a080b60313664a2f55086dc
#
_entry.id   7d79f3341a080b60313664a2f55086dc
#
_cell.length_a   1.000
_cell.length_b   1.000
_cell.length_c   1.000
_cell.angle_alpha   90.00
_cell.angle_beta   90.00
_cell.angle_gamma   90.00
#
_symmetry.space_group_name_H-M   'P 1'
#
loop_
_entity.id
_entity.type
_entity.pdbx_description
1 polymer ?
#
loop_
_entity_poly.entity_id
_entity_poly.type
_entity_poly.pdbx_seq_one_letter_code
_entity_poly.pdbx_strand_id
1 'polypeptide(L)'
;MDEIKTLNKILESEFGKRGIEATPVPEFITSNLNQRFPIRPYQERAFQYFLNYWNEKFDGKPDKHQLLFRMATGSGKTLIMAGLILYLYEKGYRNFLFFVNSTNIIDKTRDNFFNDSSIKYLFNKNVAFGDKKVTLREVDNFQAGSDDCINICFSTIQGLHMRLINPQENSLTFDDFQDKKIALISDEAHHINVETKAGLKTG
;
A
#
# COMPACT_ATOMS: atom_id res chain seq x y z
N MET A 1 -11.02 -29.03 -14.40
CA MET A 1 -10.65 -27.59 -14.26
C MET A 1 -10.50 -27.34 -12.77
N ASP A 2 -9.29 -27.22 -12.30
CA ASP A 2 -9.04 -26.92 -10.90
C ASP A 2 -9.59 -25.52 -10.60
N GLU A 3 -10.46 -25.43 -9.62
CA GLU A 3 -11.05 -24.17 -9.17
C GLU A 3 -9.91 -23.28 -8.65
N ILE A 4 -9.66 -22.14 -9.29
CA ILE A 4 -8.64 -21.20 -8.85
C ILE A 4 -9.01 -20.74 -7.44
N LYS A 5 -8.34 -21.31 -6.44
CA LYS A 5 -8.56 -20.93 -5.04
C LYS A 5 -8.09 -19.49 -4.85
N THR A 6 -8.95 -18.65 -4.34
CA THR A 6 -8.56 -17.27 -3.94
C THR A 6 -7.65 -17.32 -2.72
N LEU A 7 -6.75 -16.34 -2.57
CA LEU A 7 -5.76 -16.31 -1.48
C LEU A 7 -6.39 -16.45 -0.09
N ASN A 8 -7.54 -15.80 0.16
CA ASN A 8 -8.23 -15.94 1.44
C ASN A 8 -8.66 -17.39 1.72
N LYS A 9 -9.11 -18.13 0.71
CA LYS A 9 -9.46 -19.55 0.88
C LYS A 9 -8.22 -20.43 1.15
N ILE A 10 -7.09 -20.09 0.54
CA ILE A 10 -5.81 -20.78 0.82
C ILE A 10 -5.43 -20.55 2.28
N LEU A 11 -5.41 -19.30 2.74
CA LEU A 11 -5.08 -18.96 4.13
C LEU A 11 -6.05 -19.60 5.14
N GLU A 12 -7.35 -19.62 4.83
CA GLU A 12 -8.35 -20.28 5.68
C GLU A 12 -8.15 -21.80 5.75
N SER A 13 -7.68 -22.42 4.67
CA SER A 13 -7.33 -23.85 4.65
C SER A 13 -6.10 -24.15 5.51
N GLU A 14 -5.09 -23.28 5.47
CA GLU A 14 -3.82 -23.47 6.20
C GLU A 14 -3.95 -23.14 7.70
N PHE A 15 -4.53 -22.00 8.03
CA PHE A 15 -4.52 -21.47 9.40
C PHE A 15 -5.86 -21.54 10.11
N GLY A 16 -6.92 -21.91 9.42
CA GLY A 16 -8.29 -21.87 9.92
C GLY A 16 -8.81 -20.43 10.07
N LYS A 17 -10.06 -20.20 9.74
CA LYS A 17 -10.67 -18.88 9.81
C LYS A 17 -10.59 -18.25 11.21
N ARG A 18 -10.83 -19.04 12.27
CA ARG A 18 -10.74 -18.57 13.67
C ARG A 18 -9.31 -18.18 14.05
N GLY A 19 -8.30 -18.92 13.57
CA GLY A 19 -6.89 -18.59 13.81
C GLY A 19 -6.52 -17.24 13.18
N ILE A 20 -6.96 -17.01 11.94
CA ILE A 20 -6.74 -15.73 11.24
C ILE A 20 -7.41 -14.59 11.99
N GLU A 21 -8.70 -14.75 12.34
CA GLU A 21 -9.49 -13.72 13.05
C GLU A 21 -9.02 -13.46 14.50
N ALA A 22 -8.24 -14.37 15.08
CA ALA A 22 -7.61 -14.19 16.39
C ALA A 22 -6.30 -13.37 16.33
N THR A 23 -5.74 -13.13 15.13
CA THR A 23 -4.51 -12.34 14.98
C THR A 23 -4.78 -10.87 15.28
N PRO A 24 -4.16 -10.29 16.31
CA PRO A 24 -4.40 -8.90 16.66
C PRO A 24 -3.78 -7.96 15.61
N VAL A 25 -4.48 -6.87 15.30
CA VAL A 25 -3.87 -5.76 14.54
C VAL A 25 -2.86 -5.07 15.46
N PRO A 26 -1.58 -4.94 15.05
CA PRO A 26 -0.55 -4.35 15.87
C PRO A 26 -0.90 -2.94 16.35
N GLU A 27 -0.59 -2.63 17.61
CA GLU A 27 -0.88 -1.35 18.23
C GLU A 27 -0.22 -0.18 17.47
N PHE A 28 0.99 -0.37 16.92
CA PHE A 28 1.66 0.66 16.14
C PHE A 28 0.91 1.04 14.85
N ILE A 29 -0.01 0.20 14.34
CA ILE A 29 -0.92 0.58 13.25
C ILE A 29 -2.05 1.41 13.81
N THR A 30 -2.74 0.92 14.83
CA THR A 30 -3.95 1.54 15.37
C THR A 30 -3.66 2.87 16.03
N SER A 31 -2.55 3.01 16.76
CA SER A 31 -2.13 4.24 17.42
C SER A 31 -1.65 5.33 16.45
N ASN A 32 -1.08 4.94 15.30
CA ASN A 32 -0.58 5.86 14.28
C ASN A 32 -1.62 6.23 13.22
N LEU A 33 -2.77 5.58 13.22
CA LEU A 33 -3.92 6.03 12.43
C LEU A 33 -4.71 7.10 13.19
N ASN A 34 -5.42 7.95 12.44
CA ASN A 34 -6.25 8.99 13.05
C ASN A 34 -7.44 8.38 13.79
N GLN A 35 -7.56 8.65 15.07
CA GLN A 35 -8.59 8.10 15.97
C GLN A 35 -10.03 8.50 15.59
N ARG A 36 -10.20 9.49 14.69
CA ARG A 36 -11.51 9.81 14.10
C ARG A 36 -12.06 8.69 13.22
N PHE A 37 -11.19 7.78 12.75
CA PHE A 37 -11.54 6.67 11.87
C PHE A 37 -11.26 5.35 12.58
N PRO A 38 -12.10 4.92 13.52
CA PRO A 38 -11.93 3.62 14.16
C PRO A 38 -11.98 2.51 13.11
N ILE A 39 -11.09 1.54 13.25
CA ILE A 39 -11.04 0.39 12.36
C ILE A 39 -12.34 -0.40 12.51
N ARG A 40 -13.04 -0.60 11.41
CA ARG A 40 -14.29 -1.36 11.37
C ARG A 40 -14.00 -2.87 11.29
N PRO A 41 -14.91 -3.76 11.74
CA PRO A 41 -14.66 -5.20 11.77
C PRO A 41 -14.19 -5.82 10.44
N TYR A 42 -14.70 -5.34 9.30
CA TYR A 42 -14.26 -5.83 8.00
C TYR A 42 -12.88 -5.29 7.58
N GLN A 43 -12.47 -4.11 8.07
CA GLN A 43 -11.12 -3.56 7.87
C GLN A 43 -10.12 -4.29 8.77
N GLU A 44 -10.49 -4.57 10.00
CA GLU A 44 -9.72 -5.41 10.92
C GLU A 44 -9.47 -6.77 10.30
N ARG A 45 -10.50 -7.41 9.75
CA ARG A 45 -10.36 -8.68 9.03
C ARG A 45 -9.39 -8.56 7.84
N ALA A 46 -9.43 -7.47 7.07
CA ALA A 46 -8.49 -7.27 5.97
C ALA A 46 -7.03 -7.20 6.47
N PHE A 47 -6.77 -6.53 7.60
CA PHE A 47 -5.46 -6.55 8.24
C PHE A 47 -5.10 -7.94 8.75
N GLN A 48 -5.98 -8.67 9.37
CA GLN A 48 -5.74 -10.02 9.90
C GLN A 48 -5.31 -10.98 8.79
N TYR A 49 -5.99 -10.99 7.64
CA TYR A 49 -5.58 -11.80 6.48
C TYR A 49 -4.22 -11.36 5.93
N PHE A 50 -3.96 -10.08 5.84
CA PHE A 50 -2.67 -9.56 5.42
C PHE A 50 -1.54 -9.96 6.39
N LEU A 51 -1.75 -9.84 7.69
CA LEU A 51 -0.77 -10.18 8.72
C LEU A 51 -0.41 -11.67 8.70
N ASN A 52 -1.39 -12.54 8.57
CA ASN A 52 -1.16 -13.97 8.42
C ASN A 52 -0.40 -14.27 7.12
N TYR A 53 -0.83 -13.70 6.00
CA TYR A 53 -0.09 -13.83 4.73
C TYR A 53 1.37 -13.38 4.88
N TRP A 54 1.60 -12.26 5.51
CA TRP A 54 2.94 -11.67 5.58
C TRP A 54 3.87 -12.43 6.51
N ASN A 55 3.40 -12.75 7.71
CA ASN A 55 4.22 -13.31 8.78
C ASN A 55 4.38 -14.82 8.71
N GLU A 56 3.38 -15.54 8.20
CA GLU A 56 3.37 -16.98 8.21
C GLU A 56 3.93 -17.58 6.92
N LYS A 57 4.47 -18.80 7.02
CA LYS A 57 4.88 -19.60 5.88
C LYS A 57 3.76 -20.56 5.52
N PHE A 58 3.51 -20.73 4.24
CA PHE A 58 2.55 -21.69 3.71
C PHE A 58 2.96 -22.11 2.30
N ASP A 59 2.48 -23.28 1.87
CA ASP A 59 2.82 -23.83 0.57
C ASP A 59 2.31 -22.93 -0.56
N GLY A 60 3.17 -22.70 -1.56
CA GLY A 60 2.84 -21.85 -2.71
C GLY A 60 2.89 -20.35 -2.43
N LYS A 61 3.40 -19.91 -1.26
CA LYS A 61 3.64 -18.49 -1.02
C LYS A 61 4.71 -17.97 -1.97
N PRO A 62 4.41 -16.97 -2.82
CA PRO A 62 5.37 -16.46 -3.78
C PRO A 62 6.46 -15.62 -3.10
N ASP A 63 7.67 -15.62 -3.67
CA ASP A 63 8.79 -14.79 -3.22
C ASP A 63 8.50 -13.29 -3.39
N LYS A 64 7.79 -12.95 -4.49
CA LYS A 64 7.34 -11.57 -4.74
C LYS A 64 5.89 -11.41 -4.27
N HIS A 65 5.69 -10.52 -3.32
CA HIS A 65 4.37 -10.29 -2.74
C HIS A 65 3.53 -9.39 -3.66
N GLN A 66 2.42 -9.92 -4.15
CA GLN A 66 1.43 -9.17 -4.90
C GLN A 66 0.04 -9.49 -4.33
N LEU A 67 -0.61 -8.49 -3.74
CA LEU A 67 -1.87 -8.66 -3.04
C LEU A 67 -2.95 -7.75 -3.60
N LEU A 68 -4.15 -8.27 -3.74
CA LEU A 68 -5.33 -7.52 -4.13
C LEU A 68 -6.36 -7.51 -3.00
N PHE A 69 -6.66 -6.31 -2.49
CA PHE A 69 -7.73 -6.08 -1.53
C PHE A 69 -9.04 -5.76 -2.27
N ARG A 70 -9.95 -6.73 -2.31
CA ARG A 70 -11.24 -6.56 -2.94
C ARG A 70 -12.26 -6.04 -1.93
N MET A 71 -12.52 -4.75 -1.97
CA MET A 71 -13.40 -4.06 -1.03
C MET A 71 -14.37 -3.15 -1.78
N ALA A 72 -15.56 -2.97 -1.23
CA ALA A 72 -16.58 -2.10 -1.82
C ALA A 72 -16.13 -0.62 -1.87
N THR A 73 -16.69 0.16 -2.79
CA THR A 73 -16.49 1.61 -2.82
C THR A 73 -17.01 2.23 -1.53
N GLY A 74 -16.28 3.21 -0.99
CA GLY A 74 -16.64 3.85 0.29
C GLY A 74 -16.36 3.02 1.55
N SER A 75 -15.77 1.81 1.43
CA SER A 75 -15.41 0.96 2.57
C SER A 75 -14.17 1.42 3.33
N GLY A 76 -13.51 2.50 2.89
CA GLY A 76 -12.28 3.00 3.53
C GLY A 76 -11.02 2.25 3.11
N LYS A 77 -10.92 1.85 1.82
CA LYS A 77 -9.69 1.26 1.25
C LYS A 77 -8.45 2.11 1.55
N THR A 78 -8.58 3.43 1.47
CA THR A 78 -7.47 4.35 1.74
C THR A 78 -6.96 4.26 3.18
N LEU A 79 -7.84 3.97 4.15
CA LEU A 79 -7.43 3.71 5.54
C LEU A 79 -6.62 2.41 5.65
N ILE A 80 -7.01 1.37 4.91
CA ILE A 80 -6.22 0.12 4.84
C ILE A 80 -4.84 0.41 4.25
N MET A 81 -4.77 1.16 3.14
CA MET A 81 -3.49 1.53 2.54
C MET A 81 -2.59 2.31 3.52
N ALA A 82 -3.16 3.26 4.28
CA ALA A 82 -2.43 3.97 5.32
C ALA A 82 -1.88 3.01 6.39
N GLY A 83 -2.68 2.08 6.89
CA GLY A 83 -2.23 1.08 7.86
C GLY A 83 -1.18 0.12 7.30
N LEU A 84 -1.29 -0.27 6.02
CA LEU A 84 -0.28 -1.09 5.35
C LEU A 84 1.05 -0.34 5.19
N ILE A 85 1.04 0.95 4.90
CA ILE A 85 2.24 1.80 4.87
C ILE A 85 2.93 1.78 6.24
N LEU A 86 2.19 1.96 7.33
CA LEU A 86 2.73 1.90 8.69
C LEU A 86 3.34 0.53 8.98
N TYR A 87 2.64 -0.55 8.61
CA TYR A 87 3.14 -1.91 8.81
C TYR A 87 4.44 -2.16 8.02
N LEU A 88 4.46 -1.81 6.75
CA LEU A 88 5.62 -2.00 5.90
C LEU A 88 6.80 -1.13 6.33
N TYR A 89 6.55 0.07 6.87
CA TYR A 89 7.59 0.90 7.47
C TYR A 89 8.27 0.18 8.65
N GLU A 90 7.51 -0.44 9.54
CA GLU A 90 8.04 -1.28 10.62
C GLU A 90 8.86 -2.46 10.09
N LYS A 91 8.50 -3.02 8.92
CA LYS A 91 9.25 -4.08 8.22
C LYS A 91 10.46 -3.57 7.40
N GLY A 92 10.85 -2.31 7.57
CA GLY A 92 12.05 -1.72 6.96
C GLY A 92 11.83 -1.12 5.56
N TYR A 93 10.62 -1.03 5.06
CA TYR A 93 10.32 -0.25 3.86
C TYR A 93 10.33 1.24 4.21
N ARG A 94 10.92 2.05 3.34
CA ARG A 94 10.98 3.51 3.51
C ARG A 94 10.31 4.25 2.35
N ASN A 95 10.21 3.58 1.20
CA ASN A 95 9.80 4.17 -0.06
C ASN A 95 8.52 3.52 -0.57
N PHE A 96 7.54 4.35 -0.87
CA PHE A 96 6.20 3.93 -1.29
C PHE A 96 5.82 4.65 -2.57
N LEU A 97 5.59 3.89 -3.64
CA LEU A 97 5.07 4.44 -4.89
C LEU A 97 3.55 4.22 -4.93
N PHE A 98 2.82 5.33 -4.81
CA PHE A 98 1.37 5.33 -4.94
C PHE A 98 0.99 5.71 -6.37
N PHE A 99 0.34 4.81 -7.09
CA PHE A 99 -0.01 5.05 -8.48
C PHE A 99 -1.48 4.71 -8.76
N VAL A 100 -2.08 5.53 -9.62
CA VAL A 100 -3.52 5.49 -9.94
C VAL A 100 -3.76 5.90 -11.40
N ASN A 101 -4.99 5.79 -11.86
CA ASN A 101 -5.33 6.17 -13.23
C ASN A 101 -5.58 7.69 -13.43
N SER A 102 -5.79 8.43 -12.35
CA SER A 102 -6.26 9.83 -12.44
C SER A 102 -5.58 10.73 -11.41
N THR A 103 -5.20 11.94 -11.84
CA THR A 103 -4.64 12.98 -10.97
C THR A 103 -5.61 13.38 -9.85
N ASN A 104 -6.92 13.39 -10.09
CA ASN A 104 -7.92 13.69 -9.06
C ASN A 104 -7.87 12.73 -7.88
N ILE A 105 -7.50 11.46 -8.11
CA ILE A 105 -7.33 10.48 -7.04
C ILE A 105 -6.04 10.76 -6.27
N ILE A 106 -4.98 11.17 -6.96
CA ILE A 106 -3.73 11.60 -6.32
C ILE A 106 -4.01 12.76 -5.37
N ASP A 107 -4.69 13.81 -5.83
CA ASP A 107 -4.96 15.00 -5.02
C ASP A 107 -5.78 14.67 -3.76
N LYS A 108 -6.80 13.84 -3.91
CA LYS A 108 -7.60 13.36 -2.76
C LYS A 108 -6.76 12.54 -1.77
N THR A 109 -5.90 11.66 -2.28
CA THR A 109 -5.06 10.82 -1.43
C THR A 109 -3.96 11.64 -0.77
N ARG A 110 -3.40 12.61 -1.48
CA ARG A 110 -2.43 13.57 -0.94
C ARG A 110 -3.05 14.35 0.23
N ASP A 111 -4.28 14.86 0.07
CA ASP A 111 -5.01 15.54 1.15
C ASP A 111 -5.22 14.62 2.36
N ASN A 112 -5.57 13.36 2.13
CA ASN A 112 -5.77 12.38 3.20
C ASN A 112 -4.47 11.98 3.92
N PHE A 113 -3.31 12.09 3.27
CA PHE A 113 -2.03 11.61 3.80
C PHE A 113 -1.15 12.73 4.38
N PHE A 114 -1.28 13.96 3.87
CA PHE A 114 -0.36 15.05 4.21
C PHE A 114 -1.02 16.29 4.79
N ASN A 115 -2.32 16.51 4.56
CA ASN A 115 -3.01 17.67 5.11
C ASN A 115 -3.60 17.35 6.48
N ASP A 116 -2.84 17.62 7.54
CA ASP A 116 -3.25 17.37 8.93
C ASP A 116 -4.42 18.23 9.42
N SER A 117 -4.77 19.26 8.67
CA SER A 117 -5.94 20.12 8.91
C SER A 117 -7.19 19.54 8.21
N SER A 118 -7.04 18.60 7.29
CA SER A 118 -8.17 17.96 6.62
C SER A 118 -8.97 17.09 7.59
N ILE A 119 -10.31 17.17 7.47
CA ILE A 119 -11.19 16.25 8.21
C ILE A 119 -11.02 14.79 7.79
N LYS A 120 -10.36 14.54 6.66
CA LYS A 120 -10.09 13.22 6.09
C LYS A 120 -8.65 12.74 6.29
N TYR A 121 -7.84 13.49 7.03
CA TYR A 121 -6.47 13.10 7.33
C TYR A 121 -6.43 11.77 8.09
N LEU A 122 -5.67 10.80 7.57
CA LEU A 122 -5.75 9.40 7.99
C LEU A 122 -4.72 8.99 9.04
N PHE A 123 -3.67 9.76 9.24
CA PHE A 123 -2.64 9.43 10.20
C PHE A 123 -2.82 10.18 11.53
N ASN A 124 -2.14 9.73 12.56
CA ASN A 124 -1.95 10.53 13.75
C ASN A 124 -1.03 11.71 13.41
N LYS A 125 -1.25 12.88 14.02
CA LYS A 125 -0.34 14.04 13.85
C LYS A 125 1.08 13.75 14.30
N ASN A 126 1.25 12.84 15.26
CA ASN A 126 2.53 12.40 15.77
C ASN A 126 2.68 10.90 15.52
N VAL A 127 3.08 10.54 14.30
CA VAL A 127 3.41 9.15 13.97
C VAL A 127 4.70 8.76 14.68
N ALA A 128 4.68 7.67 15.43
CA ALA A 128 5.83 7.19 16.18
C ALA A 128 5.91 5.66 16.24
N PHE A 129 7.13 5.14 16.25
CA PHE A 129 7.42 3.72 16.42
C PHE A 129 8.37 3.58 17.62
N GLY A 130 7.86 3.11 18.74
CA GLY A 130 8.55 3.22 20.02
C GLY A 130 8.82 4.70 20.34
N ASP A 131 10.06 5.02 20.68
CA ASP A 131 10.49 6.40 20.99
C ASP A 131 10.84 7.21 19.71
N LYS A 132 10.82 6.59 18.53
CA LYS A 132 11.19 7.23 17.28
C LYS A 132 9.99 7.92 16.63
N LYS A 133 10.05 9.25 16.55
CA LYS A 133 9.09 10.03 15.75
C LYS A 133 9.40 9.88 14.27
N VAL A 134 8.36 9.65 13.46
CA VAL A 134 8.46 9.42 12.01
C VAL A 134 7.62 10.44 11.26
N THR A 135 8.18 10.99 10.19
CA THR A 135 7.50 11.97 9.34
C THR A 135 7.11 11.34 8.02
N LEU A 136 5.89 11.60 7.57
CA LEU A 136 5.48 11.31 6.20
C LEU A 136 6.00 12.43 5.29
N ARG A 137 6.61 12.06 4.17
CA ARG A 137 7.18 13.00 3.21
C ARG A 137 6.74 12.65 1.79
N GLU A 138 6.20 13.62 1.07
CA GLU A 138 6.02 13.51 -0.37
C GLU A 138 7.35 13.74 -1.07
N VAL A 139 7.67 12.90 -2.05
CA VAL A 139 8.91 12.96 -2.83
C VAL A 139 8.63 12.73 -4.31
N ASP A 140 9.42 13.35 -5.17
CA ASP A 140 9.31 13.15 -6.64
C ASP A 140 10.06 11.90 -7.11
N ASN A 141 11.11 11.51 -6.37
CA ASN A 141 11.91 10.30 -6.56
C ASN A 141 12.41 9.78 -5.21
N PHE A 142 13.08 8.64 -5.19
CA PHE A 142 13.58 8.06 -3.94
C PHE A 142 15.05 8.34 -3.65
N GLN A 143 15.77 9.03 -4.53
CA GLN A 143 17.17 9.39 -4.32
C GLN A 143 17.32 10.41 -3.18
N ALA A 144 16.39 11.37 -3.11
CA ALA A 144 16.33 12.39 -2.05
C ALA A 144 15.57 11.93 -0.80
N GLY A 145 15.14 10.67 -0.75
CA GLY A 145 14.40 10.11 0.38
C GLY A 145 15.27 9.99 1.64
N SER A 146 14.67 10.21 2.80
CA SER A 146 15.32 9.99 4.10
C SER A 146 14.91 8.62 4.66
N ASP A 147 15.87 7.87 5.20
CA ASP A 147 15.62 6.57 5.83
C ASP A 147 14.84 6.69 7.16
N ASP A 148 14.73 7.90 7.69
CA ASP A 148 13.96 8.20 8.90
C ASP A 148 12.52 8.63 8.62
N CYS A 149 12.13 8.69 7.34
CA CYS A 149 10.81 9.11 6.89
C CYS A 149 10.05 7.98 6.18
N ILE A 150 8.74 8.15 6.11
CA ILE A 150 7.89 7.44 5.16
C ILE A 150 7.84 8.29 3.88
N ASN A 151 8.63 7.91 2.86
CA ASN A 151 8.71 8.64 1.61
C ASN A 151 7.61 8.12 0.65
N ILE A 152 6.73 8.99 0.20
CA ILE A 152 5.64 8.62 -0.71
C ILE A 152 5.77 9.41 -2.01
N CYS A 153 5.92 8.69 -3.11
CA CYS A 153 5.90 9.24 -4.46
C CYS A 153 4.54 8.96 -5.11
N PHE A 154 3.89 9.99 -5.64
CA PHE A 154 2.64 9.83 -6.38
C PHE A 154 2.89 9.85 -7.88
N SER A 155 2.20 8.98 -8.60
CA SER A 155 2.21 8.99 -10.05
C SER A 155 0.88 8.49 -10.63
N THR A 156 0.55 8.92 -11.82
CA THR A 156 -0.40 8.16 -12.66
C THR A 156 0.34 7.00 -13.33
N ILE A 157 -0.41 5.97 -13.76
CA ILE A 157 0.18 4.83 -14.49
C ILE A 157 0.90 5.31 -15.75
N GLN A 158 0.25 6.21 -16.51
CA GLN A 158 0.83 6.80 -17.71
C GLN A 158 2.04 7.68 -17.38
N GLY A 159 1.95 8.51 -16.32
CA GLY A 159 3.05 9.35 -15.88
C GLY A 159 4.26 8.55 -15.43
N LEU A 160 4.05 7.43 -14.72
CA LEU A 160 5.10 6.52 -14.32
C LEU A 160 5.78 5.90 -15.55
N HIS A 161 5.00 5.39 -16.50
CA HIS A 161 5.51 4.82 -17.74
C HIS A 161 6.37 5.83 -18.53
N MET A 162 5.88 7.07 -18.66
CA MET A 162 6.61 8.13 -19.36
C MET A 162 7.93 8.49 -18.65
N ARG A 163 7.95 8.58 -17.33
CA ARG A 163 9.16 8.87 -16.54
C ARG A 163 10.20 7.76 -16.67
N LEU A 164 9.77 6.50 -16.71
CA LEU A 164 10.67 5.35 -16.83
C LEU A 164 11.27 5.21 -18.23
N ILE A 165 10.54 5.57 -19.30
CA ILE A 165 11.04 5.51 -20.68
C ILE A 165 11.87 6.74 -21.04
N ASN A 166 11.44 7.92 -20.60
CA ASN A 166 12.12 9.19 -20.86
C ASN A 166 12.49 9.85 -19.52
N PRO A 167 13.53 9.36 -18.84
CA PRO A 167 13.93 9.89 -17.55
C PRO A 167 14.33 11.36 -17.67
N GLN A 168 13.71 12.19 -16.82
CA GLN A 168 14.07 13.60 -16.69
C GLN A 168 14.86 13.80 -15.39
N GLU A 169 15.57 14.91 -15.30
CA GLU A 169 16.26 15.29 -14.08
C GLU A 169 15.28 15.30 -12.88
N ASN A 170 15.69 14.69 -11.77
CA ASN A 170 14.87 14.53 -10.55
C ASN A 170 13.58 13.71 -10.71
N SER A 171 13.44 12.93 -11.79
CA SER A 171 12.32 12.01 -11.93
C SER A 171 12.64 10.62 -11.38
N LEU A 172 11.58 9.82 -11.10
CA LEU A 172 11.70 8.41 -10.76
C LEU A 172 12.30 7.63 -11.94
N THR A 173 13.33 6.84 -11.70
CA THR A 173 14.06 6.05 -12.71
C THR A 173 14.09 4.57 -12.35
N PHE A 174 14.55 3.71 -13.26
CA PHE A 174 14.74 2.28 -12.97
C PHE A 174 15.78 2.04 -11.88
N ASP A 175 16.78 2.91 -11.71
CA ASP A 175 17.81 2.76 -10.68
C ASP A 175 17.21 2.88 -9.27
N ASP A 176 16.16 3.71 -9.11
CA ASP A 176 15.44 3.79 -7.84
C ASP A 176 14.85 2.44 -7.38
N PHE A 177 14.54 1.53 -8.33
CA PHE A 177 13.98 0.21 -8.04
C PHE A 177 15.03 -0.88 -7.82
N GLN A 178 16.29 -0.65 -8.19
CA GLN A 178 17.35 -1.65 -8.03
C GLN A 178 17.91 -1.67 -6.61
N ASP A 179 18.14 -0.51 -6.04
CA ASP A 179 18.88 -0.36 -4.79
C ASP A 179 17.99 -0.20 -3.55
N LYS A 180 16.69 -0.03 -3.73
CA LYS A 180 15.78 0.31 -2.63
C LYS A 180 14.59 -0.64 -2.51
N LYS A 181 14.20 -0.94 -1.28
CA LYS A 181 12.93 -1.62 -1.01
C LYS A 181 11.80 -0.62 -1.24
N ILE A 182 11.03 -0.84 -2.29
CA ILE A 182 9.89 0.00 -2.66
C ILE A 182 8.60 -0.82 -2.54
N ALA A 183 7.61 -0.28 -1.84
CA ALA A 183 6.26 -0.83 -1.83
C ALA A 183 5.42 -0.11 -2.90
N LEU A 184 4.84 -0.88 -3.80
CA LEU A 184 3.92 -0.39 -4.82
C LEU A 184 2.49 -0.45 -4.28
N ILE A 185 1.79 0.68 -4.26
CA ILE A 185 0.42 0.78 -3.80
C ILE A 185 -0.44 1.35 -4.91
N SER A 186 -1.51 0.66 -5.28
CA SER A 186 -2.43 1.14 -6.30
C SER A 186 -3.86 1.17 -5.75
N ASP A 187 -4.54 2.29 -5.91
CA ASP A 187 -5.99 2.35 -5.79
C ASP A 187 -6.59 2.00 -7.16
N GLU A 188 -7.75 1.32 -7.16
CA GLU A 188 -8.44 0.88 -8.37
C GLU A 188 -7.59 0.00 -9.32
N ALA A 189 -6.83 -0.94 -8.77
CA ALA A 189 -5.94 -1.84 -9.52
C ALA A 189 -6.62 -2.62 -10.67
N HIS A 190 -7.94 -2.70 -10.71
CA HIS A 190 -8.69 -3.33 -11.79
C HIS A 190 -8.55 -2.60 -13.14
N HIS A 191 -8.20 -1.32 -13.15
CA HIS A 191 -7.93 -0.56 -14.36
C HIS A 191 -6.53 -0.84 -14.95
N ILE A 192 -5.59 -1.36 -14.17
CA ILE A 192 -4.22 -1.65 -14.63
C ILE A 192 -4.21 -2.71 -15.73
N ASN A 193 -5.14 -3.68 -15.69
CA ASN A 193 -5.19 -4.78 -16.64
C ASN A 193 -5.93 -4.46 -17.95
N VAL A 194 -6.63 -3.35 -18.06
CA VAL A 194 -7.42 -3.01 -19.26
C VAL A 194 -6.52 -2.44 -20.35
N GLU A 195 -5.55 -1.60 -20.01
CA GLU A 195 -4.65 -0.96 -20.95
C GLU A 195 -3.59 -1.90 -21.52
N THR A 196 -3.12 -2.88 -20.74
CA THR A 196 -2.17 -3.90 -21.22
C THR A 196 -2.78 -4.84 -22.28
N LYS A 197 -4.08 -5.07 -22.25
CA LYS A 197 -4.77 -5.87 -23.27
C LYS A 197 -5.03 -5.12 -24.58
N ALA A 198 -5.10 -3.80 -24.55
CA ALA A 198 -5.26 -2.99 -25.77
C ALA A 198 -3.95 -2.83 -26.53
N GLY A 199 -2.79 -2.81 -25.85
CA GLY A 199 -1.46 -2.73 -26.48
C GLY A 199 -0.96 -4.02 -27.15
N LEU A 200 -1.57 -5.17 -26.87
CA LEU A 200 -1.19 -6.46 -27.46
C LEU A 200 -1.98 -6.84 -28.74
N LYS A 201 -2.88 -5.98 -29.21
CA LYS A 201 -3.68 -6.23 -30.44
C LYS A 201 -3.17 -5.53 -31.70
N THR A 202 -2.05 -4.86 -31.66
CA THR A 202 -1.42 -4.22 -32.83
C THR A 202 0.04 -4.66 -32.93
N GLY A 203 0.23 -5.88 -33.41
CA GLY A 203 1.52 -6.44 -33.79
C GLY A 203 1.29 -7.72 -34.56
#